data_38ce34cc7ef71e9339a06576a355d056
#
_entry.id   38ce34cc7ef71e9339a06576a355d056
#
_cell.length_a   1.000
_cell.length_b   1.000
_cell.length_c   1.000
_cell.angle_alpha   90.00
_cell.angle_beta   90.00
_cell.angle_gamma   90.00
#
_symmetry.space_group_name_H-M   'P 1'
#
loop_
_entity.id
_entity.type
_entity.pdbx_description
1 polymer ?
#
loop_
_entity_poly.entity_id
_entity_poly.type
_entity_poly.pdbx_seq_one_letter_code
_entity_poly.pdbx_strand_id
1 'polypeptide(L)'
;MTPTSRVRFEPVEGAERVFTPAFNELLATLHDRLHARALKLRAERVRMLADAHAGRGPAPLPPSEATTGTWKVPTVPEELKKPGIEISGPCSITSMFINALNPGPEGERAEGDLDDDEDSGGHRLVDTVRAALNRLAAVNRELYFNDTERKREYKVAPGE
;
A
#
# COMPACT_ATOMS: atom_id res chain seq x y z
N MET A 1 29.68 16.18 -12.67
CA MET A 1 28.70 15.42 -13.47
C MET A 1 27.82 14.68 -12.48
N THR A 2 26.56 15.05 -12.40
CA THR A 2 25.57 14.31 -11.56
C THR A 2 25.40 12.92 -12.17
N PRO A 3 25.51 11.84 -11.39
CA PRO A 3 25.27 10.51 -11.93
C PRO A 3 23.88 10.46 -12.55
N THR A 4 23.78 10.08 -13.80
CA THR A 4 22.48 9.90 -14.45
C THR A 4 21.74 8.79 -13.67
N SER A 5 20.62 9.14 -13.06
CA SER A 5 19.83 8.16 -12.32
C SER A 5 19.49 6.96 -13.20
N ARG A 6 19.76 5.76 -12.70
CA ARG A 6 19.37 4.49 -13.37
C ARG A 6 17.86 4.28 -13.36
N VAL A 7 17.14 5.03 -12.55
CA VAL A 7 15.68 4.96 -12.41
C VAL A 7 15.08 6.11 -13.19
N ARG A 8 14.09 5.81 -14.02
CA ARG A 8 13.32 6.79 -14.81
C ARG A 8 11.85 6.53 -14.59
N PHE A 9 11.11 7.62 -14.39
CA PHE A 9 9.66 7.61 -14.27
C PHE A 9 9.05 8.46 -15.38
N GLU A 10 7.81 8.14 -15.74
CA GLU A 10 6.99 9.06 -16.53
C GLU A 10 6.78 10.35 -15.73
N PRO A 11 6.72 11.52 -16.41
CA PRO A 11 6.45 12.78 -15.74
C PRO A 11 5.08 12.75 -15.06
N VAL A 12 5.06 12.95 -13.75
CA VAL A 12 3.85 13.09 -12.93
C VAL A 12 4.05 14.25 -11.99
N GLU A 13 3.07 15.12 -11.90
CA GLU A 13 3.09 16.29 -11.00
C GLU A 13 3.29 15.86 -9.55
N GLY A 14 4.22 16.49 -8.85
CA GLY A 14 4.56 16.21 -7.46
C GLY A 14 5.40 14.93 -7.25
N ALA A 15 5.75 14.21 -8.32
CA ALA A 15 6.54 12.97 -8.23
C ALA A 15 7.92 13.20 -7.60
N GLU A 16 8.51 14.37 -7.74
CA GLU A 16 9.80 14.74 -7.16
C GLU A 16 9.80 14.73 -5.62
N ARG A 17 8.64 14.91 -5.01
CA ARG A 17 8.47 14.83 -3.54
C ARG A 17 8.49 13.38 -3.04
N VAL A 18 8.14 12.43 -3.90
CA VAL A 18 8.08 11.00 -3.61
C VAL A 18 9.37 10.32 -4.08
N PHE A 19 9.75 10.53 -5.34
CA PHE A 19 10.91 9.91 -5.96
C PHE A 19 12.17 10.75 -5.77
N THR A 20 12.53 10.94 -4.50
CA THR A 20 13.76 11.64 -4.14
C THR A 20 15.00 10.89 -4.65
N PRO A 21 16.17 11.55 -4.78
CA PRO A 21 17.41 10.86 -5.15
C PRO A 21 17.75 9.66 -4.25
N ALA A 22 17.55 9.79 -2.95
CA ALA A 22 17.78 8.70 -1.98
C ALA A 22 16.81 7.52 -2.20
N PHE A 23 15.54 7.79 -2.47
CA PHE A 23 14.55 6.76 -2.77
C PHE A 23 14.89 6.03 -4.08
N ASN A 24 15.31 6.76 -5.11
CA ASN A 24 15.72 6.17 -6.38
C ASN A 24 16.97 5.27 -6.23
N GLU A 25 17.90 5.64 -5.38
CA GLU A 25 19.07 4.80 -5.05
C GLU A 25 18.65 3.53 -4.29
N LEU A 26 17.69 3.66 -3.35
CA LEU A 26 17.10 2.50 -2.68
C LEU A 26 16.45 1.55 -3.69
N LEU A 27 15.63 2.05 -4.62
CA LEU A 27 15.00 1.22 -5.66
C LEU A 27 16.03 0.51 -6.52
N ALA A 28 17.08 1.21 -6.96
CA ALA A 28 18.16 0.61 -7.72
C ALA A 28 18.87 -0.50 -6.93
N THR A 29 19.14 -0.26 -5.65
CA THR A 29 19.75 -1.25 -4.75
C THR A 29 18.86 -2.49 -4.56
N LEU A 30 17.56 -2.28 -4.33
CA LEU A 30 16.61 -3.39 -4.21
C LEU A 30 16.52 -4.19 -5.51
N HIS A 31 16.48 -3.50 -6.64
CA HIS A 31 16.52 -4.17 -7.96
C HIS A 31 17.75 -5.06 -8.11
N ASP A 32 18.94 -4.54 -7.85
CA ASP A 32 20.18 -5.28 -7.99
C ASP A 32 20.22 -6.53 -7.10
N ARG A 33 19.67 -6.43 -5.89
CA ARG A 33 19.66 -7.54 -4.92
C ARG A 33 18.57 -8.58 -5.19
N LEU A 34 17.41 -8.16 -5.66
CA LEU A 34 16.20 -9.00 -5.62
C LEU A 34 15.69 -9.42 -7.00
N HIS A 35 16.08 -8.72 -8.07
CA HIS A 35 15.51 -8.95 -9.41
C HIS A 35 15.71 -10.40 -9.89
N ALA A 36 16.91 -10.94 -9.77
CA ALA A 36 17.19 -12.32 -10.18
C ALA A 36 16.33 -13.34 -9.40
N ARG A 37 16.11 -13.09 -8.09
CA ARG A 37 15.24 -13.92 -7.27
C ARG A 37 13.76 -13.79 -7.68
N ALA A 38 13.31 -12.59 -7.99
CA ALA A 38 11.95 -12.36 -8.47
C ALA A 38 11.67 -13.10 -9.78
N LEU A 39 12.63 -13.05 -10.74
CA LEU A 39 12.53 -13.82 -12.00
C LEU A 39 12.46 -15.32 -11.75
N LYS A 40 13.28 -15.85 -10.86
CA LYS A 40 13.25 -17.27 -10.46
C LYS A 40 11.88 -17.66 -9.89
N LEU A 41 11.32 -16.86 -8.97
CA LEU A 41 10.01 -17.12 -8.39
C LEU A 41 8.88 -17.03 -9.42
N ARG A 42 8.96 -16.12 -10.38
CA ARG A 42 8.00 -16.06 -11.50
C ARG A 42 8.04 -17.32 -12.35
N ALA A 43 9.23 -17.80 -12.70
CA ALA A 43 9.39 -19.06 -13.45
C ALA A 43 8.84 -20.25 -12.66
N GLU A 44 9.08 -20.31 -11.36
CA GLU A 44 8.53 -21.33 -10.46
C GLU A 44 6.98 -21.30 -10.44
N ARG A 45 6.36 -20.13 -10.36
CA ARG A 45 4.89 -20.00 -10.44
C ARG A 45 4.33 -20.55 -11.75
N VAL A 46 4.98 -20.25 -12.88
CA VAL A 46 4.56 -20.79 -14.18
C VAL A 46 4.63 -22.31 -14.19
N ARG A 47 5.72 -22.89 -13.67
CA ARG A 47 5.88 -24.33 -13.54
C ARG A 47 4.78 -24.94 -12.66
N MET A 48 4.54 -24.37 -11.47
CA MET A 48 3.50 -24.85 -10.55
C MET A 48 2.11 -24.80 -11.16
N LEU A 49 1.80 -23.76 -11.94
CA LEU A 49 0.51 -23.68 -12.65
C LEU A 49 0.38 -24.78 -13.71
N ALA A 50 1.44 -25.03 -14.48
CA ALA A 50 1.45 -26.12 -15.45
C ALA A 50 1.29 -27.49 -14.78
N ASP A 51 1.92 -27.72 -13.65
CA ASP A 51 1.77 -28.93 -12.84
C ASP A 51 0.33 -29.09 -12.34
N ALA A 52 -0.30 -28.03 -11.84
CA ALA A 52 -1.68 -28.05 -11.40
C ALA A 52 -2.64 -28.40 -12.56
N HIS A 53 -2.46 -27.82 -13.73
CA HIS A 53 -3.25 -28.18 -14.92
C HIS A 53 -3.04 -29.63 -15.37
N ALA A 54 -1.89 -30.21 -15.07
CA ALA A 54 -1.60 -31.64 -15.32
C ALA A 54 -2.06 -32.56 -14.19
N GLY A 55 -2.88 -32.06 -13.24
CA GLY A 55 -3.41 -32.85 -12.12
C GLY A 55 -2.42 -33.02 -10.94
N ARG A 56 -1.29 -32.34 -10.97
CA ARG A 56 -0.29 -32.34 -9.89
C ARG A 56 -0.42 -31.05 -9.08
N GLY A 57 -1.54 -30.89 -8.40
CA GLY A 57 -1.82 -29.72 -7.57
C GLY A 57 -0.83 -29.56 -6.40
N PRO A 58 -0.79 -28.38 -5.77
CA PRO A 58 0.04 -28.16 -4.61
C PRO A 58 -0.41 -29.09 -3.45
N ALA A 59 0.56 -29.63 -2.73
CA ALA A 59 0.34 -30.38 -1.51
C ALA A 59 0.73 -29.54 -0.29
N PRO A 60 0.23 -29.86 0.91
CA PRO A 60 0.71 -29.26 2.14
C PRO A 60 2.23 -29.40 2.25
N LEU A 61 2.89 -28.35 2.74
CA LEU A 61 4.31 -28.44 3.01
C LEU A 61 4.61 -29.50 4.07
N PRO A 62 5.77 -30.18 3.99
CA PRO A 62 6.16 -31.10 5.03
C PRO A 62 6.29 -30.37 6.37
N PRO A 63 6.11 -31.10 7.49
CA PRO A 63 6.31 -30.54 8.81
C PRO A 63 7.68 -29.86 8.94
N SER A 64 7.72 -28.73 9.61
CA SER A 64 8.93 -27.96 9.90
C SER A 64 8.93 -27.53 11.36
N GLU A 65 10.03 -27.01 11.85
CA GLU A 65 10.09 -26.46 13.20
C GLU A 65 9.03 -25.37 13.41
N ALA A 66 8.78 -24.55 12.40
CA ALA A 66 7.72 -23.51 12.45
C ALA A 66 6.30 -24.07 12.56
N THR A 67 6.06 -25.32 12.13
CA THR A 67 4.72 -25.93 12.17
C THR A 67 4.55 -26.94 13.31
N THR A 68 5.64 -27.45 13.87
CA THR A 68 5.64 -28.48 14.92
C THR A 68 6.24 -28.02 16.24
N GLY A 69 7.01 -26.92 16.22
CA GLY A 69 7.64 -26.37 17.39
C GLY A 69 6.66 -25.67 18.34
N THR A 70 7.09 -25.48 19.57
CA THR A 70 6.33 -24.71 20.56
C THR A 70 6.64 -23.23 20.39
N TRP A 71 5.70 -22.47 19.87
CA TRP A 71 5.82 -21.02 19.74
C TRP A 71 4.49 -20.34 20.07
N LYS A 72 4.55 -19.06 20.39
CA LYS A 72 3.38 -18.20 20.61
C LYS A 72 3.51 -16.95 19.80
N VAL A 73 2.41 -16.44 19.29
CA VAL A 73 2.35 -15.11 18.70
C VAL A 73 2.66 -14.05 19.76
N PRO A 74 3.31 -12.94 19.40
CA PRO A 74 3.46 -11.79 20.30
C PRO A 74 2.11 -11.31 20.82
N THR A 75 2.14 -10.61 21.95
CA THR A 75 0.94 -9.96 22.48
C THR A 75 0.42 -8.96 21.45
N VAL A 76 -0.87 -9.06 21.14
CA VAL A 76 -1.53 -8.10 20.25
C VAL A 76 -1.59 -6.73 20.96
N PRO A 77 -1.22 -5.63 20.29
CA PRO A 77 -1.41 -4.28 20.83
C PRO A 77 -2.84 -4.04 21.29
N GLU A 78 -3.02 -3.22 22.34
CA GLU A 78 -4.36 -3.00 22.94
C GLU A 78 -5.34 -2.40 21.94
N GLU A 79 -4.85 -1.53 21.05
CA GLU A 79 -5.64 -0.90 19.99
C GLU A 79 -6.27 -1.90 19.04
N LEU A 80 -5.61 -3.04 18.82
CA LEU A 80 -6.07 -4.11 17.92
C LEU A 80 -6.90 -5.18 18.61
N LYS A 81 -7.14 -5.07 19.93
CA LYS A 81 -7.97 -6.02 20.68
C LYS A 81 -9.45 -5.68 20.64
N LYS A 82 -9.80 -4.49 20.25
CA LYS A 82 -11.20 -4.09 20.11
C LYS A 82 -11.74 -4.61 18.79
N PRO A 83 -12.83 -5.39 18.79
CA PRO A 83 -13.52 -5.71 17.56
C PRO A 83 -14.16 -4.43 17.02
N GLY A 84 -14.07 -4.20 15.74
CA GLY A 84 -14.60 -2.99 15.15
C GLY A 84 -14.79 -3.09 13.65
N ILE A 85 -15.02 -1.95 13.04
CA ILE A 85 -15.18 -1.81 11.59
C ILE A 85 -13.87 -1.30 11.02
N GLU A 86 -13.38 -1.95 9.99
CA GLU A 86 -12.30 -1.46 9.16
C GLU A 86 -12.87 -0.95 7.83
N ILE A 87 -12.37 0.20 7.40
CA ILE A 87 -12.63 0.73 6.07
C ILE A 87 -11.49 0.27 5.16
N SER A 88 -11.82 -0.13 3.94
CA SER A 88 -10.82 -0.39 2.90
C SER A 88 -11.09 0.52 1.72
N GLY A 89 -10.06 1.21 1.26
CA GLY A 89 -10.19 2.11 0.12
C GLY A 89 -8.87 2.73 -0.34
N PRO A 90 -8.89 3.40 -1.51
CA PRO A 90 -7.67 3.95 -2.09
C PRO A 90 -7.36 5.35 -1.56
N CYS A 91 -6.17 5.56 -1.04
CA CYS A 91 -5.64 6.90 -0.74
C CYS A 91 -5.46 7.79 -1.98
N SER A 92 -5.43 7.21 -3.17
CA SER A 92 -5.32 7.98 -4.42
C SER A 92 -6.57 8.81 -4.74
N ILE A 93 -7.71 8.48 -4.14
CA ILE A 93 -8.96 9.26 -4.24
C ILE A 93 -9.09 10.13 -3.00
N THR A 94 -8.63 11.38 -3.08
CA THR A 94 -8.47 12.28 -1.94
C THR A 94 -9.74 12.42 -1.09
N SER A 95 -10.91 12.56 -1.72
CA SER A 95 -12.18 12.70 -0.98
C SER A 95 -12.56 11.42 -0.22
N MET A 96 -12.28 10.24 -0.77
CA MET A 96 -12.53 8.96 -0.09
C MET A 96 -11.60 8.81 1.11
N PHE A 97 -10.32 9.11 0.94
CA PHE A 97 -9.34 9.04 2.01
C PHE A 97 -9.68 10.01 3.16
N ILE A 98 -10.08 11.26 2.85
CA ILE A 98 -10.55 12.21 3.88
C ILE A 98 -11.77 11.66 4.62
N ASN A 99 -12.73 11.06 3.90
CA ASN A 99 -13.92 10.48 4.54
C ASN A 99 -13.57 9.28 5.43
N ALA A 100 -12.60 8.44 5.03
CA ALA A 100 -12.14 7.32 5.85
C ALA A 100 -11.51 7.78 7.18
N LEU A 101 -10.79 8.90 7.16
CA LEU A 101 -10.18 9.49 8.35
C LEU A 101 -11.18 10.24 9.27
N ASN A 102 -12.35 10.61 8.74
CA ASN A 102 -13.34 11.39 9.48
C ASN A 102 -14.38 10.49 10.18
N PRO A 103 -15.00 10.97 11.27
CA PRO A 103 -16.14 10.28 11.84
C PRO A 103 -17.34 10.30 10.88
N GLY A 104 -18.19 9.30 10.98
CA GLY A 104 -19.49 9.26 10.35
C GLY A 104 -20.48 10.26 10.96
N PRO A 105 -21.73 10.31 10.44
CA PRO A 105 -22.73 11.30 10.84
C PRO A 105 -23.09 11.27 12.33
N GLU A 106 -23.00 10.13 12.97
CA GLU A 106 -23.32 9.94 14.40
C GLU A 106 -22.06 10.00 15.30
N GLY A 107 -20.91 10.35 14.72
CA GLY A 107 -19.63 10.41 15.42
C GLY A 107 -18.90 9.07 15.53
N GLU A 108 -19.45 8.03 14.93
CA GLU A 108 -18.82 6.70 14.83
C GLU A 108 -17.57 6.75 13.97
N ARG A 109 -16.59 5.91 14.31
CA ARG A 109 -15.31 5.79 13.58
C ARG A 109 -15.02 4.35 13.26
N ALA A 110 -14.35 4.15 12.14
CA ALA A 110 -13.65 2.91 11.93
C ALA A 110 -12.45 2.82 12.88
N GLU A 111 -12.15 1.63 13.37
CA GLU A 111 -10.96 1.36 14.19
C GLU A 111 -9.68 1.31 13.36
N GLY A 112 -9.80 1.05 12.06
CA GLY A 112 -8.70 1.03 11.13
C GLY A 112 -9.10 1.40 9.71
N ASP A 113 -8.15 1.88 8.94
CA ASP A 113 -8.25 2.12 7.50
C ASP A 113 -7.19 1.29 6.79
N LEU A 114 -7.64 0.30 6.02
CA LEU A 114 -6.79 -0.45 5.10
C LEU A 114 -6.65 0.34 3.81
N ASP A 115 -5.53 1.00 3.69
CA ASP A 115 -5.18 1.81 2.54
C ASP A 115 -4.74 0.91 1.37
N ASP A 116 -5.72 0.55 0.56
CA ASP A 116 -5.57 -0.43 -0.50
C ASP A 116 -5.06 0.21 -1.80
N ASP A 117 -3.77 0.11 -2.01
CA ASP A 117 -3.12 0.55 -3.26
C ASP A 117 -3.12 -0.51 -4.36
N GLU A 118 -3.41 -1.76 -4.03
CA GLU A 118 -3.33 -2.88 -4.98
C GLU A 118 -4.64 -3.06 -5.74
N ASP A 119 -5.73 -3.32 -5.03
CA ASP A 119 -6.99 -3.70 -5.67
C ASP A 119 -7.89 -2.50 -5.98
N SER A 120 -7.97 -1.51 -5.09
CA SER A 120 -8.83 -0.34 -5.25
C SER A 120 -8.09 0.92 -5.67
N GLY A 121 -6.78 0.97 -5.51
CA GLY A 121 -5.93 2.03 -6.07
C GLY A 121 -5.82 1.92 -7.58
N GLY A 122 -5.59 3.03 -8.25
CA GLY A 122 -5.26 3.00 -9.67
C GLY A 122 -3.87 2.40 -9.89
N HIS A 123 -3.73 1.57 -10.93
CA HIS A 123 -2.43 0.97 -11.26
C HIS A 123 -1.50 1.89 -12.07
N ARG A 124 -1.92 3.13 -12.32
CA ARG A 124 -1.11 4.12 -13.02
C ARG A 124 -0.16 4.81 -12.05
N LEU A 125 1.00 5.21 -12.55
CA LEU A 125 2.00 5.92 -11.74
C LEU A 125 1.42 7.20 -11.09
N VAL A 126 0.53 7.91 -11.79
CA VAL A 126 -0.14 9.09 -11.24
C VAL A 126 -0.98 8.78 -10.00
N ASP A 127 -1.64 7.63 -9.96
CA ASP A 127 -2.46 7.22 -8.81
C ASP A 127 -1.55 6.86 -7.61
N THR A 128 -0.45 6.15 -7.86
CA THR A 128 0.57 5.83 -6.84
C THR A 128 1.19 7.09 -6.24
N VAL A 129 1.57 8.05 -7.09
CA VAL A 129 2.13 9.33 -6.62
C VAL A 129 1.11 10.11 -5.81
N ARG A 130 -0.13 10.18 -6.28
CA ARG A 130 -1.22 10.87 -5.55
C ARG A 130 -1.50 10.24 -4.21
N ALA A 131 -1.55 8.91 -4.12
CA ALA A 131 -1.71 8.20 -2.86
C ALA A 131 -0.60 8.56 -1.87
N ALA A 132 0.67 8.52 -2.30
CA ALA A 132 1.80 8.91 -1.47
C ALA A 132 1.72 10.38 -1.01
N LEU A 133 1.35 11.29 -1.90
CA LEU A 133 1.20 12.72 -1.56
C LEU A 133 0.04 12.97 -0.60
N ASN A 134 -1.08 12.27 -0.77
CA ASN A 134 -2.22 12.36 0.13
C ASN A 134 -1.87 11.86 1.55
N ARG A 135 -1.09 10.76 1.68
CA ARG A 135 -0.58 10.30 2.97
C ARG A 135 0.34 11.34 3.62
N LEU A 136 1.26 11.92 2.85
CA LEU A 136 2.13 12.97 3.36
C LEU A 136 1.31 14.19 3.83
N ALA A 137 0.30 14.59 3.06
CA ALA A 137 -0.57 15.70 3.44
C ALA A 137 -1.42 15.37 4.68
N ALA A 138 -1.89 14.12 4.82
CA ALA A 138 -2.63 13.68 6.00
C ALA A 138 -1.77 13.74 7.27
N VAL A 139 -0.56 13.19 7.22
CA VAL A 139 0.39 13.23 8.37
C VAL A 139 0.73 14.66 8.78
N ASN A 140 0.85 15.57 7.80
CA ASN A 140 1.12 16.99 8.04
C ASN A 140 -0.13 17.80 8.38
N ARG A 141 -1.33 17.18 8.42
CA ARG A 141 -2.63 17.84 8.64
C ARG A 141 -2.96 18.89 7.57
N GLU A 142 -2.50 18.66 6.35
CA GLU A 142 -2.68 19.53 5.18
C GLU A 142 -3.65 18.92 4.15
N LEU A 143 -4.18 17.72 4.43
CA LEU A 143 -5.02 17.02 3.47
C LEU A 143 -6.35 17.75 3.28
N TYR A 144 -6.57 18.22 2.06
CA TYR A 144 -7.70 19.00 1.65
C TYR A 144 -8.09 18.71 0.20
N PHE A 145 -9.37 18.73 -0.09
CA PHE A 145 -9.88 18.60 -1.45
C PHE A 145 -11.11 19.49 -1.64
N ASN A 146 -11.10 20.31 -2.68
CA ASN A 146 -12.25 21.09 -3.10
C ASN A 146 -12.85 20.48 -4.39
N ASP A 147 -14.02 19.86 -4.24
CA ASP A 147 -14.79 19.33 -5.35
C ASP A 147 -15.65 20.45 -5.93
N THR A 148 -15.15 21.09 -6.98
CA THR A 148 -15.83 22.20 -7.64
C THR A 148 -17.10 21.76 -8.38
N GLU A 149 -17.18 20.51 -8.82
CA GLU A 149 -18.36 19.98 -9.52
C GLU A 149 -19.50 19.75 -8.54
N ARG A 150 -19.20 19.16 -7.38
CA ARG A 150 -20.18 18.92 -6.30
C ARG A 150 -20.35 20.12 -5.36
N LYS A 151 -19.54 21.19 -5.55
CA LYS A 151 -19.49 22.36 -4.67
C LYS A 151 -19.30 21.99 -3.20
N ARG A 152 -18.39 21.05 -2.95
CA ARG A 152 -18.13 20.50 -1.62
C ARG A 152 -16.65 20.52 -1.29
N GLU A 153 -16.36 20.97 -0.09
CA GLU A 153 -15.03 20.89 0.51
C GLU A 153 -14.90 19.66 1.38
N TYR A 154 -13.75 19.01 1.28
CA TYR A 154 -13.35 17.87 2.11
C TYR A 154 -12.09 18.23 2.87
N LYS A 155 -12.08 17.99 4.16
CA LYS A 155 -10.94 18.16 5.05
C LYS A 155 -10.99 17.17 6.19
N VAL A 156 -9.83 16.83 6.75
CA VAL A 156 -9.78 16.02 7.96
C VAL A 156 -10.29 16.83 9.14
N ALA A 157 -11.15 16.21 9.94
CA ALA A 157 -11.74 16.87 11.11
C ALA A 157 -10.66 17.21 12.16
N PRO A 158 -10.84 18.29 12.94
CA PRO A 158 -9.93 18.59 14.05
C PRO A 158 -9.85 17.44 15.06
N GLY A 159 -8.64 17.18 15.55
CA GLY A 159 -8.40 16.11 16.52
C GLY A 159 -8.04 14.76 15.92
N GLU A 160 -7.98 14.71 14.61
CA GLU A 160 -7.60 13.49 13.86
C GLU A 160 -6.10 13.45 13.51
#